data_a3c260621931ba135e285ea94f96ff02
#
_entry.id   a3c260621931ba135e285ea94f96ff02
#
_cell.length_a   1.000
_cell.length_b   1.000
_cell.length_c   1.000
_cell.angle_alpha   90.00
_cell.angle_beta   90.00
_cell.angle_gamma   90.00
#
_symmetry.space_group_name_H-M   'P 1'
#
loop_
_entity.id
_entity.type
_entity.pdbx_description
1 polymer ?
#
loop_
_entity_poly.entity_id
_entity_poly.type
_entity_poly.pdbx_seq_one_letter_code
_entity_poly.pdbx_strand_id
1 'polypeptide(L)'
;LDEEFNYSRLNNRARQLCKGDFLLFLNNDIEFISESILDVLLDPFAHPKTVAVGSRLNYPDGSIQHQGVVIIPGERRCVLEPGKHLKEQEVIASLLPLRTQEEFSAASAACLMVKAEWFDFVGGFDEKLAVVFNDVDLCLRLRDAGGSVVVTPHATITHYESISRGKDQVGFAWARHQRESGRLRLKHKKIYAQG
;
A
#
# COMPACT_ATOMS: atom_id res chain seq x y z
N LEU A 1 12.26 -4.69 22.31
CA LEU A 1 13.14 -5.10 21.22
C LEU A 1 14.18 -4.01 21.03
N ASP A 2 15.46 -4.30 21.30
CA ASP A 2 16.59 -3.37 21.14
C ASP A 2 17.04 -3.26 19.66
N GLU A 3 16.15 -3.55 18.70
CA GLU A 3 16.43 -3.51 17.28
C GLU A 3 15.83 -2.25 16.66
N GLU A 4 16.54 -1.65 15.70
CA GLU A 4 16.02 -0.55 14.88
C GLU A 4 14.70 -0.97 14.22
N PHE A 5 13.67 -0.08 14.28
CA PHE A 5 12.36 -0.34 13.70
C PHE A 5 12.46 -0.66 12.21
N ASN A 6 11.88 -1.78 11.83
CA ASN A 6 11.80 -2.25 10.46
C ASN A 6 10.44 -2.93 10.24
N TYR A 7 9.51 -2.20 9.60
CA TYR A 7 8.16 -2.67 9.29
C TYR A 7 8.18 -3.98 8.50
N SER A 8 9.02 -4.04 7.47
CA SER A 8 9.14 -5.21 6.58
C SER A 8 9.55 -6.46 7.35
N ARG A 9 10.59 -6.35 8.19
CA ARG A 9 11.09 -7.47 9.02
C ARG A 9 10.07 -7.92 10.05
N LEU A 10 9.38 -6.98 10.70
CA LEU A 10 8.36 -7.33 11.71
C LEU A 10 7.22 -8.12 11.07
N ASN A 11 6.72 -7.67 9.91
CA ASN A 11 5.63 -8.36 9.21
C ASN A 11 6.07 -9.71 8.61
N ASN A 12 7.29 -9.84 8.10
CA ASN A 12 7.84 -11.12 7.65
C ASN A 12 7.93 -12.13 8.82
N ARG A 13 8.34 -11.68 10.00
CA ARG A 13 8.36 -12.54 11.21
C ARG A 13 6.93 -12.90 11.64
N ALA A 14 6.00 -11.95 11.64
CA ALA A 14 4.60 -12.19 11.98
C ALA A 14 3.93 -13.19 11.01
N ARG A 15 4.29 -13.19 9.73
CA ARG A 15 3.81 -14.17 8.74
C ARG A 15 4.01 -15.61 9.19
N GLN A 16 5.11 -15.92 9.86
CA GLN A 16 5.42 -17.29 10.32
C GLN A 16 4.42 -17.80 11.37
N LEU A 17 3.69 -16.90 12.03
CA LEU A 17 2.68 -17.25 13.05
C LEU A 17 1.26 -17.30 12.45
N CYS A 18 1.06 -16.76 11.24
CA CYS A 18 -0.25 -16.71 10.58
C CYS A 18 -0.56 -18.03 9.87
N LYS A 19 -1.82 -18.49 9.97
CA LYS A 19 -2.29 -19.74 9.35
C LYS A 19 -3.42 -19.52 8.34
N GLY A 20 -3.92 -18.29 8.21
CA GLY A 20 -5.01 -17.95 7.29
C GLY A 20 -4.57 -17.94 5.83
N ASP A 21 -5.53 -18.11 4.94
CA ASP A 21 -5.33 -18.03 3.49
C ASP A 21 -5.09 -16.59 3.02
N PHE A 22 -5.48 -15.61 3.83
CA PHE A 22 -5.26 -14.19 3.62
C PHE A 22 -4.47 -13.58 4.76
N LEU A 23 -3.60 -12.64 4.43
CA LEU A 23 -2.84 -11.80 5.36
C LEU A 23 -3.41 -10.39 5.27
N LEU A 24 -3.83 -9.83 6.41
CA LEU A 24 -4.27 -8.45 6.49
C LEU A 24 -3.21 -7.62 7.23
N PHE A 25 -2.51 -6.77 6.49
CA PHE A 25 -1.58 -5.79 7.04
C PHE A 25 -2.38 -4.56 7.48
N LEU A 26 -2.20 -4.18 8.74
CA LEU A 26 -2.88 -3.04 9.35
C LEU A 26 -1.89 -2.19 10.15
N ASN A 27 -1.96 -0.88 9.96
CA ASN A 27 -1.31 0.04 10.89
C ASN A 27 -2.10 0.11 12.20
N ASN A 28 -1.45 0.53 13.27
CA ASN A 28 -2.05 0.68 14.59
C ASN A 28 -2.70 2.05 14.83
N ASP A 29 -2.63 2.95 13.85
CA ASP A 29 -3.18 4.31 13.86
C ASP A 29 -4.30 4.48 12.82
N ILE A 30 -5.17 3.47 12.72
CA ILE A 30 -6.34 3.45 11.82
C ILE A 30 -7.63 3.31 12.62
N GLU A 31 -8.71 3.82 12.04
CA GLU A 31 -10.07 3.67 12.53
C GLU A 31 -10.98 3.18 11.40
N PHE A 32 -11.69 2.07 11.66
CA PHE A 32 -12.66 1.54 10.71
C PHE A 32 -13.96 2.34 10.77
N ILE A 33 -14.43 2.81 9.62
CA ILE A 33 -15.71 3.52 9.50
C ILE A 33 -16.84 2.54 9.15
N SER A 34 -16.52 1.43 8.48
CA SER A 34 -17.48 0.41 8.04
C SER A 34 -17.44 -0.81 8.93
N GLU A 35 -18.62 -1.36 9.32
CA GLU A 35 -18.74 -2.59 10.12
C GLU A 35 -18.34 -3.85 9.34
N SER A 36 -18.49 -3.86 8.02
CA SER A 36 -18.26 -5.04 7.16
C SER A 36 -16.97 -4.97 6.36
N ILE A 37 -15.93 -4.33 6.90
CA ILE A 37 -14.71 -4.06 6.15
C ILE A 37 -14.01 -5.32 5.62
N LEU A 38 -14.06 -6.42 6.36
CA LEU A 38 -13.43 -7.68 5.94
C LEU A 38 -14.14 -8.26 4.72
N ASP A 39 -15.47 -8.25 4.69
CA ASP A 39 -16.24 -8.74 3.55
C ASP A 39 -15.97 -7.90 2.31
N VAL A 40 -15.90 -6.58 2.48
CA VAL A 40 -15.59 -5.64 1.38
C VAL A 40 -14.16 -5.84 0.84
N LEU A 41 -13.21 -6.17 1.71
CA LEU A 41 -11.83 -6.48 1.28
C LEU A 41 -11.72 -7.86 0.63
N LEU A 42 -12.58 -8.82 1.00
CA LEU A 42 -12.59 -10.17 0.44
C LEU A 42 -13.28 -10.23 -0.93
N ASP A 43 -14.32 -9.43 -1.17
CA ASP A 43 -15.12 -9.46 -2.41
C ASP A 43 -14.26 -9.41 -3.71
N PRO A 44 -13.24 -8.53 -3.85
CA PRO A 44 -12.44 -8.49 -5.07
C PRO A 44 -11.67 -9.76 -5.38
N PHE A 45 -11.42 -10.62 -4.39
CA PHE A 45 -10.73 -11.90 -4.59
C PHE A 45 -11.58 -12.95 -5.31
N ALA A 46 -12.86 -12.69 -5.54
CA ALA A 46 -13.70 -13.48 -6.45
C ALA A 46 -13.14 -13.47 -7.88
N HIS A 47 -12.42 -12.42 -8.27
CA HIS A 47 -11.68 -12.40 -9.53
C HIS A 47 -10.37 -13.18 -9.38
N PRO A 48 -10.11 -14.21 -10.22
CA PRO A 48 -8.97 -15.14 -10.02
C PRO A 48 -7.59 -14.48 -10.06
N LYS A 49 -7.44 -13.37 -10.77
CA LYS A 49 -6.17 -12.63 -10.84
C LYS A 49 -5.93 -11.72 -9.63
N THR A 50 -6.94 -11.38 -8.85
CA THR A 50 -6.76 -10.53 -7.68
C THR A 50 -5.97 -11.26 -6.60
N VAL A 51 -4.83 -10.71 -6.22
CA VAL A 51 -3.91 -11.29 -5.22
C VAL A 51 -3.67 -10.37 -4.04
N ALA A 52 -3.97 -9.08 -4.19
CA ALA A 52 -3.91 -8.09 -3.13
C ALA A 52 -5.03 -7.07 -3.27
N VAL A 53 -5.60 -6.66 -2.13
CA VAL A 53 -6.70 -5.69 -2.06
C VAL A 53 -6.37 -4.65 -0.98
N GLY A 54 -6.22 -3.40 -1.39
CA GLY A 54 -6.06 -2.25 -0.50
C GLY A 54 -7.38 -1.54 -0.23
N SER A 55 -7.45 -0.85 0.89
CA SER A 55 -8.55 0.04 1.23
C SER A 55 -8.27 1.48 0.79
N ARG A 56 -9.33 2.26 0.66
CA ARG A 56 -9.25 3.71 0.65
C ARG A 56 -8.91 4.22 2.05
N LEU A 57 -7.91 5.09 2.15
CA LEU A 57 -7.55 5.77 3.39
C LEU A 57 -7.94 7.24 3.29
N ASN A 58 -8.55 7.73 4.36
CA ASN A 58 -8.86 9.16 4.51
C ASN A 58 -8.04 9.77 5.65
N TYR A 59 -7.75 11.05 5.52
CA TYR A 59 -7.30 11.86 6.66
C TYR A 59 -8.45 12.08 7.65
N PRO A 60 -8.15 12.49 8.90
CA PRO A 60 -9.19 12.80 9.90
C PRO A 60 -10.16 13.92 9.49
N ASP A 61 -9.79 14.78 8.55
CA ASP A 61 -10.65 15.83 7.99
C ASP A 61 -11.58 15.32 6.87
N GLY A 62 -11.54 14.02 6.57
CA GLY A 62 -12.33 13.35 5.54
C GLY A 62 -11.78 13.47 4.12
N SER A 63 -10.66 14.17 3.90
CA SER A 63 -10.02 14.19 2.60
C SER A 63 -9.28 12.87 2.32
N ILE A 64 -9.12 12.53 1.04
CA ILE A 64 -8.44 11.31 0.62
C ILE A 64 -6.95 11.40 0.97
N GLN A 65 -6.46 10.41 1.71
CA GLN A 65 -5.05 10.21 1.96
C GLN A 65 -4.42 9.29 0.92
N HIS A 66 -5.10 8.19 0.62
CA HIS A 66 -4.66 7.16 -0.33
C HIS A 66 -5.84 6.46 -1.00
N GLN A 67 -5.75 6.28 -2.29
CA GLN A 67 -6.68 5.47 -3.09
C GLN A 67 -5.93 4.77 -4.24
N GLY A 68 -4.82 4.15 -3.91
CA GLY A 68 -3.96 3.47 -4.87
C GLY A 68 -2.79 4.32 -5.34
N VAL A 69 -1.83 3.65 -5.93
CA VAL A 69 -0.62 4.21 -6.52
C VAL A 69 -0.58 3.86 -8.00
N VAL A 70 -0.40 4.87 -8.84
CA VAL A 70 -0.13 4.71 -10.26
C VAL A 70 1.34 5.01 -10.53
N ILE A 71 2.04 4.07 -11.16
CA ILE A 71 3.42 4.28 -11.59
C ILE A 71 3.42 4.54 -13.08
N ILE A 72 3.94 5.69 -13.49
CA ILE A 72 4.08 6.08 -14.89
C ILE A 72 5.50 5.72 -15.34
N PRO A 73 5.65 4.76 -16.28
CA PRO A 73 6.96 4.42 -16.83
C PRO A 73 7.64 5.63 -17.47
N GLY A 74 8.97 5.74 -17.27
CA GLY A 74 9.79 6.77 -17.93
C GLY A 74 9.81 8.14 -17.28
N GLU A 75 8.98 8.44 -16.29
CA GLU A 75 8.99 9.74 -15.63
C GLU A 75 9.86 9.76 -14.36
N ARG A 76 10.55 10.90 -14.12
CA ARG A 76 11.33 11.10 -12.87
C ARG A 76 10.46 11.07 -11.60
N ARG A 77 9.20 11.53 -11.70
CA ARG A 77 8.16 11.44 -10.67
C ARG A 77 7.11 10.44 -11.14
N CYS A 78 7.48 9.19 -11.10
CA CYS A 78 6.67 8.10 -11.64
C CYS A 78 5.57 7.60 -10.69
N VAL A 79 5.44 8.17 -9.51
CA VAL A 79 4.44 7.75 -8.52
C VAL A 79 3.38 8.84 -8.42
N LEU A 80 2.15 8.50 -8.80
CA LEU A 80 0.97 9.33 -8.58
C LEU A 80 0.07 8.65 -7.55
N GLU A 81 -0.48 9.45 -6.65
CA GLU A 81 -1.54 9.07 -5.72
C GLU A 81 -2.82 9.79 -6.12
N PRO A 82 -3.69 9.14 -6.94
CA PRO A 82 -4.90 9.78 -7.44
C PRO A 82 -5.82 10.24 -6.31
N GLY A 83 -6.34 11.44 -6.44
CA GLY A 83 -7.31 12.00 -5.49
C GLY A 83 -6.76 12.44 -4.15
N LYS A 84 -5.46 12.31 -3.89
CA LYS A 84 -4.85 12.71 -2.60
C LYS A 84 -5.20 14.17 -2.26
N HIS A 85 -5.66 14.40 -1.03
CA HIS A 85 -6.17 15.67 -0.49
C HIS A 85 -7.51 16.17 -1.07
N LEU A 86 -8.15 15.45 -1.99
CA LEU A 86 -9.50 15.78 -2.44
C LEU A 86 -10.55 15.33 -1.41
N LYS A 87 -11.62 16.12 -1.28
CA LYS A 87 -12.83 15.70 -0.55
C LYS A 87 -13.75 14.90 -1.47
N GLU A 88 -14.67 14.12 -0.90
CA GLU A 88 -15.59 13.27 -1.65
C GLU A 88 -16.38 14.03 -2.71
N GLN A 89 -16.83 15.28 -2.41
CA GLN A 89 -17.55 16.11 -3.35
C GLN A 89 -16.70 16.54 -4.55
N GLU A 90 -15.39 16.76 -4.33
CA GLU A 90 -14.45 17.14 -5.39
C GLU A 90 -14.11 15.94 -6.29
N VAL A 91 -14.03 14.74 -5.70
CA VAL A 91 -13.88 13.48 -6.45
C VAL A 91 -15.08 13.23 -7.36
N ILE A 92 -16.28 13.46 -6.86
CA ILE A 92 -17.51 13.32 -7.63
C ILE A 92 -17.52 14.32 -8.81
N ALA A 93 -17.12 15.57 -8.56
CA ALA A 93 -17.07 16.61 -9.56
C ALA A 93 -15.99 16.41 -10.64
N SER A 94 -14.88 15.77 -10.28
CA SER A 94 -13.76 15.53 -11.20
C SER A 94 -13.96 14.37 -12.17
N LEU A 95 -15.06 13.61 -12.05
CA LEU A 95 -15.33 12.39 -12.83
C LEU A 95 -14.19 11.35 -12.79
N LEU A 96 -13.33 11.44 -11.77
CA LEU A 96 -12.27 10.46 -11.60
C LEU A 96 -12.89 9.07 -11.26
N PRO A 97 -12.34 7.96 -11.78
CA PRO A 97 -12.83 6.61 -11.53
C PRO A 97 -12.53 6.12 -10.10
N LEU A 98 -12.51 7.04 -9.13
CA LEU A 98 -12.19 6.77 -7.73
C LEU A 98 -13.40 6.25 -6.92
N ARG A 99 -14.52 5.99 -7.58
CA ARG A 99 -15.76 5.48 -6.97
C ARG A 99 -15.96 4.00 -7.20
N THR A 100 -15.15 3.40 -8.06
CA THR A 100 -15.22 1.99 -8.39
C THR A 100 -13.96 1.27 -7.90
N GLN A 101 -14.08 -0.01 -7.73
CA GLN A 101 -12.98 -0.90 -7.45
C GLN A 101 -12.10 -1.01 -8.69
N GLU A 102 -10.83 -0.64 -8.59
CA GLU A 102 -9.94 -0.56 -9.73
C GLU A 102 -8.57 -1.19 -9.47
N GLU A 103 -7.92 -1.61 -10.56
CA GLU A 103 -6.56 -2.11 -10.53
C GLU A 103 -5.56 -0.96 -10.51
N PHE A 104 -4.61 -1.01 -9.57
CA PHE A 104 -3.54 -0.05 -9.40
C PHE A 104 -2.16 -0.70 -9.48
N SER A 105 -1.12 0.11 -9.64
CA SER A 105 0.26 -0.37 -9.58
C SER A 105 0.62 -0.85 -8.17
N ALA A 106 0.11 -0.18 -7.14
CA ALA A 106 0.29 -0.56 -5.75
C ALA A 106 -0.81 0.02 -4.85
N ALA A 107 -0.88 -0.50 -3.62
CA ALA A 107 -1.73 -0.03 -2.54
C ALA A 107 -0.92 0.06 -1.24
N SER A 108 -1.35 0.94 -0.32
CA SER A 108 -0.68 1.13 0.96
C SER A 108 -0.91 -0.03 1.92
N ALA A 109 0.15 -0.49 2.57
CA ALA A 109 0.08 -1.49 3.62
C ALA A 109 -0.44 -0.95 4.95
N ALA A 110 -0.90 0.31 5.02
CA ALA A 110 -1.67 0.78 6.16
C ALA A 110 -3.00 0.02 6.33
N CYS A 111 -3.59 -0.45 5.20
CA CYS A 111 -4.61 -1.51 5.17
C CYS A 111 -4.54 -2.24 3.82
N LEU A 112 -3.93 -3.42 3.83
CA LEU A 112 -3.71 -4.24 2.63
C LEU A 112 -3.96 -5.71 2.95
N MET A 113 -4.89 -6.33 2.25
CA MET A 113 -5.14 -7.77 2.30
C MET A 113 -4.42 -8.45 1.13
N VAL A 114 -3.71 -9.55 1.39
CA VAL A 114 -2.92 -10.28 0.38
C VAL A 114 -3.18 -11.78 0.54
N LYS A 115 -3.32 -12.52 -0.57
CA LYS A 115 -3.32 -13.99 -0.51
C LYS A 115 -1.99 -14.48 0.09
N ALA A 116 -2.06 -15.32 1.12
CA ALA A 116 -0.88 -15.77 1.85
C ALA A 116 0.12 -16.51 0.96
N GLU A 117 -0.38 -17.37 0.08
CA GLU A 117 0.42 -18.10 -0.92
C GLU A 117 1.21 -17.17 -1.85
N TRP A 118 0.61 -16.04 -2.27
CA TRP A 118 1.26 -15.06 -3.14
C TRP A 118 2.29 -14.23 -2.41
N PHE A 119 2.01 -13.87 -1.14
CA PHE A 119 2.99 -13.20 -0.29
C PHE A 119 4.25 -14.06 -0.11
N ASP A 120 4.06 -15.37 0.17
CA ASP A 120 5.15 -16.32 0.32
C ASP A 120 5.90 -16.55 -1.01
N PHE A 121 5.16 -16.67 -2.11
CA PHE A 121 5.72 -16.90 -3.44
C PHE A 121 6.67 -15.78 -3.88
N VAL A 122 6.32 -14.51 -3.59
CA VAL A 122 7.20 -13.37 -3.90
C VAL A 122 8.24 -13.10 -2.83
N GLY A 123 8.30 -13.88 -1.75
CA GLY A 123 9.30 -13.81 -0.69
C GLY A 123 9.05 -12.73 0.36
N GLY A 124 7.78 -12.33 0.57
CA GLY A 124 7.40 -11.36 1.58
C GLY A 124 7.85 -9.92 1.29
N PHE A 125 7.98 -9.10 2.32
CA PHE A 125 8.53 -7.75 2.21
C PHE A 125 10.04 -7.76 2.04
N ASP A 126 10.59 -6.79 1.28
CA ASP A 126 12.03 -6.55 1.22
C ASP A 126 12.50 -5.79 2.48
N GLU A 127 13.20 -6.46 3.38
CA GLU A 127 13.65 -5.89 4.66
C GLU A 127 14.65 -4.73 4.53
N LYS A 128 15.21 -4.52 3.33
CA LYS A 128 16.03 -3.34 3.02
C LYS A 128 15.19 -2.11 2.67
N LEU A 129 13.86 -2.27 2.52
CA LEU A 129 12.85 -1.22 2.51
C LEU A 129 12.17 -1.23 3.88
N ALA A 130 12.84 -0.64 4.86
CA ALA A 130 12.48 -0.82 6.27
C ALA A 130 11.17 -0.11 6.64
N VAL A 131 10.86 1.03 6.02
CA VAL A 131 9.75 1.90 6.42
C VAL A 131 8.94 2.44 5.24
N VAL A 132 9.59 2.89 4.15
CA VAL A 132 8.89 3.47 3.00
C VAL A 132 9.04 2.59 1.77
N PHE A 133 8.04 2.63 0.88
CA PHE A 133 8.01 1.89 -0.39
C PHE A 133 8.05 0.36 -0.30
N ASN A 134 7.98 -0.22 0.89
CA ASN A 134 7.92 -1.67 1.09
C ASN A 134 6.64 -2.26 0.51
N ASP A 135 5.52 -1.57 0.67
CA ASP A 135 4.22 -1.91 0.09
C ASP A 135 4.21 -1.76 -1.44
N VAL A 136 4.80 -0.68 -1.95
CA VAL A 136 4.95 -0.48 -3.40
C VAL A 136 5.80 -1.60 -4.02
N ASP A 137 6.94 -1.94 -3.41
CA ASP A 137 7.79 -3.04 -3.85
C ASP A 137 7.06 -4.39 -3.83
N LEU A 138 6.34 -4.69 -2.75
CA LEU A 138 5.54 -5.92 -2.64
C LEU A 138 4.52 -6.00 -3.78
N CYS A 139 3.71 -4.95 -3.96
CA CYS A 139 2.69 -4.89 -4.99
C CYS A 139 3.27 -5.06 -6.39
N LEU A 140 4.40 -4.42 -6.69
CA LEU A 140 5.07 -4.57 -7.99
C LEU A 140 5.52 -6.00 -8.23
N ARG A 141 6.09 -6.67 -7.21
CA ARG A 141 6.50 -8.10 -7.34
C ARG A 141 5.30 -9.03 -7.52
N LEU A 142 4.18 -8.77 -6.84
CA LEU A 142 2.93 -9.51 -7.05
C LEU A 142 2.42 -9.35 -8.48
N ARG A 143 2.48 -8.14 -9.04
CA ARG A 143 2.10 -7.85 -10.43
C ARG A 143 3.06 -8.47 -11.45
N ASP A 144 4.36 -8.39 -11.21
CA ASP A 144 5.38 -9.05 -12.06
C ASP A 144 5.19 -10.57 -12.10
N ALA A 145 4.64 -11.15 -11.04
CA ALA A 145 4.28 -12.56 -10.96
C ALA A 145 2.93 -12.89 -11.67
N GLY A 146 2.23 -11.90 -12.22
CA GLY A 146 0.97 -12.06 -12.97
C GLY A 146 -0.30 -11.83 -12.16
N GLY A 147 -0.20 -11.40 -10.91
CA GLY A 147 -1.33 -11.03 -10.07
C GLY A 147 -1.81 -9.59 -10.31
N SER A 148 -3.04 -9.28 -9.88
CA SER A 148 -3.59 -7.93 -9.87
C SER A 148 -3.69 -7.38 -8.45
N VAL A 149 -3.36 -6.10 -8.30
CA VAL A 149 -3.53 -5.33 -7.06
C VAL A 149 -4.71 -4.38 -7.25
N VAL A 150 -5.72 -4.54 -6.41
CA VAL A 150 -6.97 -3.78 -6.48
C VAL A 150 -7.07 -2.83 -5.29
N VAL A 151 -7.64 -1.66 -5.46
CA VAL A 151 -8.04 -0.79 -4.34
C VAL A 151 -9.56 -0.60 -4.39
N THR A 152 -10.20 -0.87 -3.26
CA THR A 152 -11.64 -0.69 -3.12
C THR A 152 -11.98 0.59 -2.36
N PRO A 153 -12.80 1.49 -2.92
CA PRO A 153 -13.28 2.68 -2.23
C PRO A 153 -14.37 2.37 -1.20
N HIS A 154 -14.93 1.16 -1.24
CA HIS A 154 -16.01 0.74 -0.34
C HIS A 154 -15.50 0.35 1.05
N ALA A 155 -14.19 0.03 1.19
CA ALA A 155 -13.51 -0.12 2.47
C ALA A 155 -12.83 1.21 2.83
N THR A 156 -13.57 2.12 3.46
CA THR A 156 -13.03 3.42 3.87
C THR A 156 -12.55 3.37 5.31
N ILE A 157 -11.32 3.85 5.53
CA ILE A 157 -10.63 3.84 6.82
C ILE A 157 -10.07 5.22 7.08
N THR A 158 -10.21 5.74 8.29
CA THR A 158 -9.45 6.91 8.74
C THR A 158 -8.07 6.48 9.19
N HIS A 159 -7.02 7.09 8.63
CA HIS A 159 -5.63 6.82 9.00
C HIS A 159 -5.00 8.10 9.59
N TYR A 160 -4.65 8.02 10.86
CA TYR A 160 -4.17 9.15 11.67
C TYR A 160 -2.68 9.46 11.47
N GLU A 161 -2.12 9.16 10.35
CA GLU A 161 -0.71 9.26 9.94
C GLU A 161 0.23 9.95 10.95
N SER A 162 1.27 9.24 11.38
CA SER A 162 2.37 9.79 12.21
C SER A 162 2.12 9.99 13.70
N ILE A 163 0.98 9.58 14.28
CA ILE A 163 0.76 9.70 15.73
C ILE A 163 1.77 8.84 16.51
N SER A 164 2.07 7.66 16.01
CA SER A 164 2.94 6.68 16.67
C SER A 164 4.43 6.84 16.38
N ARG A 165 4.83 7.55 15.29
CA ARG A 165 6.25 7.67 14.92
C ARG A 165 7.00 8.82 15.58
N GLY A 166 6.31 9.74 16.25
CA GLY A 166 6.91 10.99 16.70
C GLY A 166 7.41 11.82 15.51
N LYS A 167 7.94 13.01 15.76
CA LYS A 167 8.67 13.76 14.73
C LYS A 167 10.03 13.08 14.55
N ASP A 168 10.14 12.13 13.62
CA ASP A 168 11.45 11.67 13.13
C ASP A 168 12.32 12.91 12.90
N GLN A 169 13.55 12.91 13.45
CA GLN A 169 14.46 14.03 13.19
C GLN A 169 14.56 14.18 11.67
N VAL A 170 14.15 15.32 11.16
CA VAL A 170 13.90 15.59 9.73
C VAL A 170 15.01 15.09 8.80
N GLY A 171 16.28 15.11 9.27
CA GLY A 171 17.44 14.66 8.50
C GLY A 171 17.52 13.13 8.33
N PHE A 172 17.23 12.35 9.34
CA PHE A 172 17.30 10.88 9.27
C PHE A 172 16.16 10.30 8.43
N ALA A 173 14.95 10.81 8.56
CA ALA A 173 13.81 10.41 7.75
C ALA A 173 14.06 10.70 6.27
N TRP A 174 14.63 11.87 5.95
CA TRP A 174 14.98 12.24 4.57
C TRP A 174 16.05 11.31 3.97
N ALA A 175 17.13 11.03 4.69
CA ALA A 175 18.21 10.15 4.23
C ALA A 175 17.71 8.72 3.99
N ARG A 176 16.85 8.21 4.89
CA ARG A 176 16.18 6.92 4.73
C ARG A 176 15.31 6.90 3.48
N HIS A 177 14.45 7.91 3.31
CA HIS A 177 13.57 8.04 2.14
C HIS A 177 14.36 8.03 0.83
N GLN A 178 15.48 8.77 0.74
CA GLN A 178 16.33 8.79 -0.46
C GLN A 178 16.96 7.42 -0.74
N ARG A 179 17.46 6.74 0.29
CA ARG A 179 18.07 5.42 0.19
C ARG A 179 17.04 4.37 -0.28
N GLU A 180 15.85 4.35 0.33
CA GLU A 180 14.81 3.38 0.03
C GLU A 180 14.17 3.65 -1.34
N SER A 181 13.96 4.92 -1.72
CA SER A 181 13.55 5.31 -3.06
C SER A 181 14.56 4.87 -4.14
N GLY A 182 15.85 5.10 -3.90
CA GLY A 182 16.92 4.65 -4.79
C GLY A 182 16.92 3.12 -4.96
N ARG A 183 16.70 2.37 -3.86
CA ARG A 183 16.59 0.91 -3.90
C ARG A 183 15.40 0.44 -4.72
N LEU A 184 14.21 1.01 -4.51
CA LEU A 184 13.02 0.68 -5.28
C LEU A 184 13.25 0.84 -6.78
N ARG A 185 13.81 1.99 -7.21
CA ARG A 185 14.12 2.27 -8.62
C ARG A 185 15.12 1.29 -9.21
N LEU A 186 16.16 0.96 -8.46
CA LEU A 186 17.18 -0.01 -8.91
C LEU A 186 16.58 -1.41 -9.08
N LYS A 187 15.70 -1.82 -8.18
CA LYS A 187 15.06 -3.14 -8.19
C LYS A 187 14.07 -3.27 -9.37
N HIS A 188 13.31 -2.22 -9.65
CA HIS A 188 12.28 -2.20 -10.68
C HIS A 188 12.69 -1.41 -11.94
N LYS A 189 13.97 -1.50 -12.33
CA LYS A 189 14.54 -0.75 -13.48
C LYS A 189 13.71 -0.84 -14.75
N LYS A 190 13.11 -1.99 -15.05
CA LYS A 190 12.31 -2.20 -16.26
C LYS A 190 11.10 -1.26 -16.32
N ILE A 191 10.49 -0.96 -15.18
CA ILE A 191 9.35 -0.05 -15.09
C ILE A 191 9.81 1.40 -15.25
N TYR A 192 10.99 1.74 -14.69
CA TYR A 192 11.51 3.11 -14.68
C TYR A 192 12.33 3.47 -15.93
N ALA A 193 12.73 2.50 -16.76
CA ALA A 193 13.59 2.69 -17.94
C ALA A 193 12.83 2.71 -19.28
N GLN A 194 11.50 2.55 -19.28
CA GLN A 194 10.68 2.61 -20.49
C GLN A 194 10.26 4.06 -20.77
N GLY A 195 11.23 4.92 -20.99
CA GLY A 195 11.05 6.32 -21.40
C GLY A 195 12.15 6.74 -22.36
#